data_2b4f50c34184cd2754a6c8722631947c
#
_entry.id   2b4f50c34184cd2754a6c8722631947c
#
_cell.length_a   1.000
_cell.length_b   1.000
_cell.length_c   1.000
_cell.angle_alpha   90.00
_cell.angle_beta   90.00
_cell.angle_gamma   90.00
#
_symmetry.space_group_name_H-M   'P 1'
#
loop_
_entity.id
_entity.type
_entity.pdbx_description
1 polymer ?
#
loop_
_entity_poly.entity_id
_entity_poly.type
_entity_poly.pdbx_seq_one_letter_code
_entity_poly.pdbx_strand_id
1 'polypeptide(L)'
;MSSTTTTAKRIVVLGAGYAGLTAAKGAGRRHTVTLVAPEERLLHRIRQHETAAGRGREWPAIGDLARGRTIRHHRARAVELDLAGHEVLLDDGTTLAYDTLVHALGSRTAWHGVPGAVEYAYPAERAAEVRRRIREAARPGTLAVVGGGATGIELATELAEAHPDWRVRIVAAGQVGGIYSPKGRAHVRRVLDRLGVAVHEGATVTEVTPDGLRTTAGPIDADLTVWAASMEPHPLAAEAGLAVDERGRALVDDHLRSVSHPDVHVVGDAAAVTVPGVGTLRMGCATALSQGQYVGKLLDGRTTEPFSFRYAVQCVSLGRRDGLLQLVHADDSMKPTVFTGTAGRLAKAGIVSAVLSALK
;
A
#
# COMPACT_ATOMS: atom_id res chain seq x y z
N MET A 1 -23.57 19.09 34.29
CA MET A 1 -22.84 18.36 33.23
C MET A 1 -23.65 18.57 31.95
N SER A 2 -23.23 19.54 31.11
CA SER A 2 -23.89 19.83 29.86
C SER A 2 -23.52 18.78 28.82
N SER A 3 -24.43 17.88 28.50
CA SER A 3 -24.23 16.92 27.41
C SER A 3 -24.28 17.70 26.09
N THR A 4 -23.13 18.05 25.57
CA THR A 4 -23.03 18.58 24.21
C THR A 4 -23.46 17.46 23.25
N THR A 5 -24.71 17.52 22.82
CA THR A 5 -25.22 16.64 21.77
C THR A 5 -24.48 16.97 20.49
N THR A 6 -23.43 16.23 20.17
CA THR A 6 -22.70 16.43 18.93
C THR A 6 -23.62 16.05 17.78
N THR A 7 -24.00 17.02 16.95
CA THR A 7 -24.83 16.82 15.76
C THR A 7 -24.12 15.83 14.82
N ALA A 8 -24.89 14.88 14.27
CA ALA A 8 -24.35 13.93 13.29
C ALA A 8 -23.87 14.67 12.04
N LYS A 9 -22.60 14.46 11.66
CA LYS A 9 -21.98 15.07 10.46
C LYS A 9 -22.11 14.14 9.25
N ARG A 10 -22.06 14.74 8.06
CA ARG A 10 -21.85 14.03 6.79
C ARG A 10 -20.36 13.89 6.58
N ILE A 11 -19.87 12.65 6.60
CA ILE A 11 -18.46 12.36 6.40
C ILE A 11 -18.31 11.62 5.08
N VAL A 12 -17.45 12.14 4.19
CA VAL A 12 -17.04 11.45 2.98
C VAL A 12 -15.63 10.87 3.22
N VAL A 13 -15.47 9.57 2.96
CA VAL A 13 -14.18 8.87 3.03
C VAL A 13 -13.80 8.39 1.64
N LEU A 14 -12.69 8.86 1.10
CA LEU A 14 -12.20 8.48 -0.22
C LEU A 14 -11.17 7.35 -0.11
N GLY A 15 -11.51 6.19 -0.67
CA GLY A 15 -10.67 5.00 -0.66
C GLY A 15 -11.02 4.00 0.43
N ALA A 16 -11.21 2.74 0.03
CA ALA A 16 -11.53 1.60 0.91
C ALA A 16 -10.31 0.71 1.22
N GLY A 17 -9.11 1.32 1.30
CA GLY A 17 -7.91 0.68 1.80
C GLY A 17 -7.90 0.55 3.33
N TYR A 18 -6.74 0.18 3.90
CA TYR A 18 -6.60 -0.03 5.36
C TYR A 18 -6.98 1.21 6.17
N ALA A 19 -6.50 2.39 5.75
CA ALA A 19 -6.79 3.64 6.45
C ALA A 19 -8.26 4.05 6.30
N GLY A 20 -8.79 4.06 5.07
CA GLY A 20 -10.16 4.51 4.80
C GLY A 20 -11.21 3.64 5.48
N LEU A 21 -11.10 2.31 5.39
CA LEU A 21 -12.03 1.39 6.06
C LEU A 21 -12.03 1.58 7.57
N THR A 22 -10.87 1.72 8.20
CA THR A 22 -10.82 1.88 9.67
C THR A 22 -11.29 3.26 10.12
N ALA A 23 -11.02 4.31 9.35
CA ALA A 23 -11.57 5.64 9.60
C ALA A 23 -13.10 5.66 9.47
N ALA A 24 -13.64 5.11 8.36
CA ALA A 24 -15.07 5.01 8.12
C ALA A 24 -15.78 4.23 9.24
N LYS A 25 -15.21 3.10 9.67
CA LYS A 25 -15.78 2.27 10.76
C LYS A 25 -15.78 2.98 12.11
N GLY A 26 -14.80 3.81 12.40
CA GLY A 26 -14.79 4.63 13.61
C GLY A 26 -15.84 5.72 13.52
N ALA A 27 -15.78 6.55 12.48
CA ALA A 27 -16.69 7.67 12.26
C ALA A 27 -18.17 7.25 12.17
N GLY A 28 -18.46 6.11 11.51
CA GLY A 28 -19.83 5.57 11.34
C GLY A 28 -20.52 5.11 12.63
N ARG A 29 -19.91 5.29 13.79
CA ARG A 29 -20.57 5.07 15.09
C ARG A 29 -21.47 6.23 15.50
N ARG A 30 -21.15 7.46 15.06
CA ARG A 30 -21.86 8.68 15.42
C ARG A 30 -22.32 9.51 14.22
N HIS A 31 -21.72 9.27 13.05
CA HIS A 31 -21.90 10.10 11.87
C HIS A 31 -22.42 9.28 10.69
N THR A 32 -23.02 9.96 9.71
CA THR A 32 -23.34 9.35 8.43
C THR A 32 -22.11 9.38 7.55
N VAL A 33 -21.67 8.21 7.08
CA VAL A 33 -20.44 8.06 6.29
C VAL A 33 -20.76 7.57 4.88
N THR A 34 -20.27 8.27 3.86
CA THR A 34 -20.19 7.76 2.49
C THR A 34 -18.74 7.33 2.23
N LEU A 35 -18.52 6.04 2.07
CA LEU A 35 -17.23 5.46 1.69
C LEU A 35 -17.19 5.30 0.18
N VAL A 36 -16.32 6.06 -0.49
CA VAL A 36 -16.18 6.06 -1.96
C VAL A 36 -15.01 5.16 -2.36
N ALA A 37 -15.27 4.13 -3.13
CA ALA A 37 -14.26 3.26 -3.74
C ALA A 37 -14.86 2.51 -4.92
N PRO A 38 -14.15 2.37 -6.05
CA PRO A 38 -14.66 1.68 -7.24
C PRO A 38 -14.74 0.17 -7.07
N GLU A 39 -13.89 -0.41 -6.21
CA GLU A 39 -13.82 -1.84 -5.98
C GLU A 39 -15.04 -2.32 -5.17
N GLU A 40 -15.58 -3.48 -5.54
CA GLU A 40 -16.60 -4.16 -4.76
C GLU A 40 -16.00 -4.85 -3.52
N ARG A 41 -14.79 -5.37 -3.68
CA ARG A 41 -14.09 -6.16 -2.66
C ARG A 41 -12.80 -5.50 -2.21
N LEU A 42 -12.39 -5.78 -0.99
CA LEU A 42 -11.14 -5.29 -0.42
C LEU A 42 -9.95 -5.66 -1.32
N LEU A 43 -9.21 -4.68 -1.79
CA LEU A 43 -7.90 -4.90 -2.40
C LEU A 43 -6.85 -5.10 -1.29
N HIS A 44 -6.59 -6.35 -0.93
CA HIS A 44 -5.63 -6.67 0.14
C HIS A 44 -4.19 -6.56 -0.37
N ARG A 45 -3.65 -5.34 -0.44
CA ARG A 45 -2.37 -5.01 -1.11
C ARG A 45 -1.19 -5.86 -0.65
N ILE A 46 -1.09 -6.16 0.65
CA ILE A 46 0.00 -6.98 1.21
C ILE A 46 -0.07 -8.47 0.82
N ARG A 47 -1.07 -8.87 0.01
CA ARG A 47 -1.24 -10.23 -0.52
C ARG A 47 -1.29 -10.27 -2.05
N GLN A 48 -0.97 -9.16 -2.74
CA GLN A 48 -1.03 -9.14 -4.21
C GLN A 48 -0.01 -10.07 -4.86
N HIS A 49 1.15 -10.30 -4.23
CA HIS A 49 2.13 -11.30 -4.69
C HIS A 49 1.51 -12.72 -4.79
N GLU A 50 0.61 -13.10 -3.86
CA GLU A 50 -0.10 -14.38 -3.93
C GLU A 50 -1.09 -14.43 -5.08
N THR A 51 -1.78 -13.31 -5.35
CA THR A 51 -2.70 -13.19 -6.47
C THR A 51 -1.95 -13.30 -7.80
N ALA A 52 -0.81 -12.62 -7.94
CA ALA A 52 0.04 -12.68 -9.12
C ALA A 52 0.52 -14.12 -9.41
N ALA A 53 0.86 -14.87 -8.36
CA ALA A 53 1.29 -16.26 -8.45
C ALA A 53 0.15 -17.28 -8.62
N GLY A 54 -1.10 -16.83 -8.74
CA GLY A 54 -2.26 -17.73 -8.88
C GLY A 54 -2.74 -18.39 -7.59
N ARG A 55 -2.23 -17.95 -6.44
CA ARG A 55 -2.52 -18.47 -5.09
C ARG A 55 -3.42 -17.55 -4.27
N GLY A 56 -3.94 -16.48 -4.88
CA GLY A 56 -4.84 -15.52 -4.25
C GLY A 56 -6.19 -16.16 -3.89
N ARG A 57 -6.84 -15.58 -2.88
CA ARG A 57 -8.21 -15.89 -2.48
C ARG A 57 -9.10 -14.69 -2.65
N GLU A 58 -10.41 -14.89 -2.66
CA GLU A 58 -11.35 -13.78 -2.59
C GLU A 58 -11.31 -13.08 -1.23
N TRP A 59 -11.37 -11.77 -1.27
CA TRP A 59 -11.43 -10.93 -0.08
C TRP A 59 -12.85 -10.48 0.18
N PRO A 60 -13.19 -10.11 1.45
CA PRO A 60 -14.53 -9.66 1.80
C PRO A 60 -15.02 -8.51 0.91
N ALA A 61 -16.33 -8.46 0.65
CA ALA A 61 -16.93 -7.28 0.06
C ALA A 61 -16.79 -6.08 1.01
N ILE A 62 -16.56 -4.89 0.45
CA ILE A 62 -16.41 -3.65 1.23
C ILE A 62 -17.70 -3.37 2.00
N GLY A 63 -18.88 -3.61 1.38
CA GLY A 63 -20.17 -3.48 2.04
C GLY A 63 -20.34 -4.40 3.26
N ASP A 64 -19.77 -5.62 3.23
CA ASP A 64 -19.80 -6.54 4.38
C ASP A 64 -18.91 -6.03 5.53
N LEU A 65 -17.76 -5.43 5.21
CA LEU A 65 -16.87 -4.82 6.20
C LEU A 65 -17.47 -3.56 6.84
N ALA A 66 -18.37 -2.90 6.14
CA ALA A 66 -19.09 -1.70 6.59
C ALA A 66 -20.42 -2.02 7.33
N ARG A 67 -20.87 -3.27 7.33
CA ARG A 67 -22.18 -3.69 7.85
C ARG A 67 -22.40 -3.34 9.32
N GLY A 68 -23.64 -3.01 9.68
CA GLY A 68 -24.06 -2.69 11.05
C GLY A 68 -23.67 -1.28 11.53
N ARG A 69 -23.29 -0.38 10.61
CA ARG A 69 -22.94 1.02 10.86
C ARG A 69 -23.64 1.93 9.88
N THR A 70 -23.65 3.23 10.16
CA THR A 70 -24.19 4.28 9.25
C THR A 70 -23.19 4.57 8.11
N ILE A 71 -22.70 3.51 7.44
CA ILE A 71 -21.74 3.61 6.34
C ILE A 71 -22.40 3.11 5.06
N ARG A 72 -22.43 3.96 4.05
CA ARG A 72 -22.82 3.59 2.68
C ARG A 72 -21.58 3.47 1.81
N HIS A 73 -21.37 2.34 1.19
CA HIS A 73 -20.36 2.18 0.15
C HIS A 73 -20.93 2.70 -1.18
N HIS A 74 -20.28 3.72 -1.76
CA HIS A 74 -20.57 4.27 -3.08
C HIS A 74 -19.49 3.78 -4.05
N ARG A 75 -19.87 3.01 -5.06
CA ARG A 75 -18.94 2.39 -6.02
C ARG A 75 -18.65 3.36 -7.16
N ALA A 76 -17.73 4.27 -6.91
CA ALA A 76 -17.25 5.27 -7.88
C ALA A 76 -15.83 5.72 -7.52
N ARG A 77 -15.20 6.49 -8.40
CA ARG A 77 -13.91 7.16 -8.17
C ARG A 77 -14.14 8.63 -7.90
N ALA A 78 -13.44 9.18 -6.93
CA ALA A 78 -13.33 10.62 -6.79
C ALA A 78 -12.43 11.15 -7.90
N VAL A 79 -12.91 12.14 -8.66
CA VAL A 79 -12.19 12.73 -9.80
C VAL A 79 -11.83 14.20 -9.57
N GLU A 80 -12.58 14.89 -8.68
CA GLU A 80 -12.30 16.29 -8.34
C GLU A 80 -12.73 16.58 -6.90
N LEU A 81 -12.00 17.46 -6.21
CA LEU A 81 -12.33 17.97 -4.89
C LEU A 81 -12.54 19.49 -4.98
N ASP A 82 -13.74 19.95 -4.76
CA ASP A 82 -14.01 21.36 -4.47
C ASP A 82 -13.88 21.58 -2.95
N LEU A 83 -12.69 22.00 -2.52
CA LEU A 83 -12.40 22.23 -1.11
C LEU A 83 -13.13 23.45 -0.57
N ALA A 84 -13.41 24.47 -1.40
CA ALA A 84 -14.12 25.68 -1.00
C ALA A 84 -15.64 25.44 -0.88
N GLY A 85 -16.21 24.65 -1.81
CA GLY A 85 -17.62 24.25 -1.79
C GLY A 85 -17.90 23.07 -0.87
N HIS A 86 -16.90 22.42 -0.28
CA HIS A 86 -17.02 21.18 0.50
C HIS A 86 -17.71 20.06 -0.26
N GLU A 87 -17.28 19.84 -1.51
CA GLU A 87 -17.88 18.85 -2.42
C GLU A 87 -16.82 17.95 -3.05
N VAL A 88 -17.24 16.72 -3.38
CA VAL A 88 -16.45 15.73 -4.13
C VAL A 88 -17.23 15.32 -5.36
N LEU A 89 -16.66 15.52 -6.55
CA LEU A 89 -17.18 15.00 -7.80
C LEU A 89 -16.68 13.57 -8.04
N LEU A 90 -17.58 12.69 -8.44
CA LEU A 90 -17.31 11.30 -8.76
C LEU A 90 -17.38 11.04 -10.28
N ASP A 91 -16.75 9.96 -10.74
CA ASP A 91 -16.71 9.54 -12.14
C ASP A 91 -18.06 9.06 -12.71
N ASP A 92 -19.06 8.82 -11.85
CA ASP A 92 -20.44 8.54 -12.23
C ASP A 92 -21.33 9.81 -12.33
N GLY A 93 -20.74 11.00 -12.19
CA GLY A 93 -21.40 12.29 -12.23
C GLY A 93 -22.04 12.70 -10.90
N THR A 94 -21.96 11.89 -9.85
CA THR A 94 -22.49 12.24 -8.52
C THR A 94 -21.58 13.26 -7.84
N THR A 95 -22.20 14.31 -7.25
CA THR A 95 -21.51 15.25 -6.35
C THR A 95 -21.91 14.94 -4.91
N LEU A 96 -20.93 14.78 -4.03
CA LEU A 96 -21.12 14.49 -2.61
C LEU A 96 -20.68 15.69 -1.77
N ALA A 97 -21.62 16.33 -1.09
CA ALA A 97 -21.32 17.37 -0.10
C ALA A 97 -20.89 16.73 1.23
N TYR A 98 -19.93 17.35 1.92
CA TYR A 98 -19.40 16.86 3.20
C TYR A 98 -19.29 17.97 4.25
N ASP A 99 -19.34 17.59 5.51
CA ASP A 99 -18.98 18.43 6.66
C ASP A 99 -17.54 18.09 7.13
N THR A 100 -17.04 16.91 6.80
CA THR A 100 -15.66 16.48 7.00
C THR A 100 -15.28 15.48 5.91
N LEU A 101 -14.12 15.69 5.30
CA LEU A 101 -13.53 14.79 4.31
C LEU A 101 -12.41 13.97 4.94
N VAL A 102 -12.36 12.66 4.65
CA VAL A 102 -11.21 11.81 4.94
C VAL A 102 -10.60 11.33 3.62
N HIS A 103 -9.48 11.94 3.22
CA HIS A 103 -8.72 11.55 2.04
C HIS A 103 -7.83 10.35 2.37
N ALA A 104 -8.19 9.17 1.89
CA ALA A 104 -7.52 7.90 2.15
C ALA A 104 -7.21 7.11 0.87
N LEU A 105 -6.98 7.82 -0.26
CA LEU A 105 -6.73 7.20 -1.57
C LEU A 105 -5.39 6.45 -1.65
N GLY A 106 -4.53 6.63 -0.64
CA GLY A 106 -3.27 5.89 -0.52
C GLY A 106 -2.26 6.24 -1.61
N SER A 107 -1.63 5.21 -2.13
CA SER A 107 -0.56 5.31 -3.13
C SER A 107 -0.85 4.47 -4.36
N ARG A 108 -0.17 4.80 -5.46
CA ARG A 108 -0.13 4.05 -6.71
C ARG A 108 1.32 3.74 -7.09
N THR A 109 1.52 2.90 -8.07
CA THR A 109 2.84 2.63 -8.63
C THR A 109 3.46 3.92 -9.19
N ALA A 110 4.68 4.23 -8.80
CA ALA A 110 5.48 5.31 -9.37
C ALA A 110 6.26 4.79 -10.58
N TRP A 111 6.00 5.37 -11.74
CA TRP A 111 6.65 4.99 -12.99
C TRP A 111 7.95 5.76 -13.26
N HIS A 112 8.20 6.84 -12.52
CA HIS A 112 9.37 7.72 -12.61
C HIS A 112 9.67 8.26 -14.01
N GLY A 113 8.65 8.35 -14.89
CA GLY A 113 8.82 8.79 -16.25
C GLY A 113 9.65 7.84 -17.12
N VAL A 114 9.85 6.60 -16.70
CA VAL A 114 10.63 5.61 -17.48
C VAL A 114 9.87 5.27 -18.75
N PRO A 115 10.47 5.51 -19.95
CA PRO A 115 9.86 5.21 -21.23
C PRO A 115 9.40 3.75 -21.33
N GLY A 116 8.21 3.52 -21.87
CA GLY A 116 7.61 2.19 -22.06
C GLY A 116 7.14 1.49 -20.78
N ALA A 117 7.42 2.02 -19.57
CA ALA A 117 7.05 1.35 -18.33
C ALA A 117 5.52 1.22 -18.17
N VAL A 118 4.76 2.26 -18.50
CA VAL A 118 3.28 2.23 -18.45
C VAL A 118 2.68 1.27 -19.46
N GLU A 119 3.33 1.14 -20.62
CA GLU A 119 2.84 0.35 -21.77
C GLU A 119 3.17 -1.13 -21.64
N TYR A 120 4.41 -1.46 -21.23
CA TYR A 120 4.94 -2.83 -21.28
C TYR A 120 5.14 -3.49 -19.92
N ALA A 121 4.98 -2.77 -18.79
CA ALA A 121 5.08 -3.35 -17.47
C ALA A 121 3.73 -3.38 -16.73
N TYR A 122 3.58 -4.36 -15.86
CA TYR A 122 2.42 -4.53 -14.99
C TYR A 122 2.75 -4.05 -13.59
N PRO A 123 2.01 -3.06 -13.05
CA PRO A 123 2.22 -2.64 -11.68
C PRO A 123 1.81 -3.75 -10.70
N ALA A 124 2.45 -3.79 -9.54
CA ALA A 124 2.21 -4.83 -8.53
C ALA A 124 0.75 -4.93 -8.06
N GLU A 125 0.01 -3.84 -8.08
CA GLU A 125 -1.42 -3.81 -7.75
C GLU A 125 -2.33 -4.45 -8.81
N ARG A 126 -1.87 -4.60 -10.05
CA ARG A 126 -2.58 -5.32 -11.12
C ARG A 126 -2.20 -6.82 -11.17
N ALA A 127 -2.01 -7.42 -10.02
CA ALA A 127 -1.57 -8.80 -9.84
C ALA A 127 -2.42 -9.85 -10.60
N ALA A 128 -3.73 -9.60 -10.75
CA ALA A 128 -4.62 -10.48 -11.51
C ALA A 128 -4.27 -10.51 -13.01
N GLU A 129 -3.76 -9.41 -13.56
CA GLU A 129 -3.30 -9.34 -14.95
C GLU A 129 -1.98 -10.07 -15.13
N VAL A 130 -1.04 -9.92 -14.18
CA VAL A 130 0.20 -10.71 -14.16
C VAL A 130 -0.12 -12.20 -14.20
N ARG A 131 -1.02 -12.66 -13.31
CA ARG A 131 -1.50 -14.05 -13.31
C ARG A 131 -2.10 -14.47 -14.65
N ARG A 132 -2.93 -13.61 -15.25
CA ARG A 132 -3.56 -13.91 -16.55
C ARG A 132 -2.49 -14.07 -17.64
N ARG A 133 -1.52 -13.17 -17.71
CA ARG A 133 -0.44 -13.21 -18.70
C ARG A 133 0.43 -14.48 -18.58
N ILE A 134 0.75 -14.88 -17.34
CA ILE A 134 1.49 -16.13 -17.10
C ILE A 134 0.72 -17.35 -17.62
N ARG A 135 -0.61 -17.39 -17.40
CA ARG A 135 -1.45 -18.52 -17.85
C ARG A 135 -1.68 -18.55 -19.36
N GLU A 136 -1.75 -17.38 -20.01
CA GLU A 136 -2.00 -17.24 -21.45
C GLU A 136 -0.72 -17.40 -22.28
N ALA A 137 0.45 -17.40 -21.65
CA ALA A 137 1.71 -17.60 -22.34
C ALA A 137 1.77 -18.99 -23.01
N ALA A 138 2.12 -19.03 -24.30
CA ALA A 138 2.18 -20.27 -25.06
C ALA A 138 3.28 -21.23 -24.54
N ARG A 139 4.28 -20.69 -23.85
CA ARG A 139 5.37 -21.43 -23.19
C ARG A 139 5.93 -20.62 -22.02
N PRO A 140 6.56 -21.25 -21.02
CA PRO A 140 7.30 -20.56 -19.99
C PRO A 140 8.39 -19.66 -20.58
N GLY A 141 8.56 -18.48 -20.00
CA GLY A 141 9.51 -17.45 -20.46
C GLY A 141 10.37 -16.90 -19.33
N THR A 142 10.79 -15.66 -19.50
CA THR A 142 11.55 -14.89 -18.51
C THR A 142 10.63 -13.81 -17.91
N LEU A 143 10.60 -13.72 -16.59
CA LEU A 143 9.83 -12.74 -15.85
C LEU A 143 10.79 -11.82 -15.10
N ALA A 144 10.74 -10.51 -15.36
CA ALA A 144 11.50 -9.50 -14.63
C ALA A 144 10.61 -8.82 -13.58
N VAL A 145 11.06 -8.78 -12.35
CA VAL A 145 10.47 -7.99 -11.25
C VAL A 145 11.37 -6.80 -11.00
N VAL A 146 10.90 -5.59 -11.30
CA VAL A 146 11.64 -4.35 -11.10
C VAL A 146 11.35 -3.80 -9.71
N GLY A 147 12.38 -3.74 -8.86
CA GLY A 147 12.30 -3.23 -7.48
C GLY A 147 12.85 -4.20 -6.46
N GLY A 148 13.87 -3.79 -5.70
CA GLY A 148 14.57 -4.59 -4.68
C GLY A 148 13.99 -4.46 -3.25
N GLY A 149 12.84 -3.80 -3.08
CA GLY A 149 12.13 -3.64 -1.81
C GLY A 149 11.27 -4.86 -1.45
N ALA A 150 10.52 -4.75 -0.34
CA ALA A 150 9.68 -5.85 0.16
C ALA A 150 8.72 -6.40 -0.90
N THR A 151 7.99 -5.54 -1.63
CA THR A 151 7.04 -5.96 -2.66
C THR A 151 7.70 -6.74 -3.79
N GLY A 152 8.85 -6.26 -4.29
CA GLY A 152 9.57 -6.95 -5.36
C GLY A 152 10.11 -8.30 -4.91
N ILE A 153 10.65 -8.40 -3.69
CA ILE A 153 11.12 -9.65 -3.09
C ILE A 153 9.97 -10.65 -2.93
N GLU A 154 8.83 -10.21 -2.41
CA GLU A 154 7.62 -11.05 -2.26
C GLU A 154 7.12 -11.57 -3.61
N LEU A 155 7.05 -10.70 -4.62
CA LEU A 155 6.67 -11.09 -5.98
C LEU A 155 7.67 -12.08 -6.59
N ALA A 156 8.96 -11.77 -6.57
CA ALA A 156 9.97 -12.62 -7.18
C ALA A 156 10.01 -14.03 -6.55
N THR A 157 9.97 -14.11 -5.22
CA THR A 157 10.01 -15.40 -4.51
C THR A 157 8.73 -16.20 -4.67
N GLU A 158 7.56 -15.55 -4.63
CA GLU A 158 6.27 -16.23 -4.79
C GLU A 158 6.07 -16.73 -6.22
N LEU A 159 6.45 -15.92 -7.23
CA LEU A 159 6.37 -16.28 -8.64
C LEU A 159 7.34 -17.42 -8.99
N ALA A 160 8.59 -17.37 -8.51
CA ALA A 160 9.56 -18.43 -8.73
C ALA A 160 9.11 -19.76 -8.10
N GLU A 161 8.53 -19.73 -6.90
CA GLU A 161 8.02 -20.94 -6.25
C GLU A 161 6.75 -21.50 -6.92
N ALA A 162 5.88 -20.61 -7.43
CA ALA A 162 4.63 -21.03 -8.07
C ALA A 162 4.79 -21.49 -9.51
N HIS A 163 5.80 -20.97 -10.21
CA HIS A 163 6.05 -21.18 -11.62
C HIS A 163 7.51 -21.57 -11.86
N PRO A 164 7.94 -22.78 -11.44
CA PRO A 164 9.36 -23.21 -11.50
C PRO A 164 9.89 -23.31 -12.93
N ASP A 165 9.04 -23.38 -13.94
CA ASP A 165 9.43 -23.39 -15.35
C ASP A 165 9.74 -22.00 -15.91
N TRP A 166 9.37 -20.92 -15.18
CA TRP A 166 9.69 -19.55 -15.55
C TRP A 166 11.03 -19.11 -14.97
N ARG A 167 11.84 -18.42 -15.76
CA ARG A 167 13.08 -17.79 -15.29
C ARG A 167 12.77 -16.45 -14.66
N VAL A 168 12.77 -16.40 -13.33
CA VAL A 168 12.48 -15.15 -12.59
C VAL A 168 13.76 -14.36 -12.36
N ARG A 169 13.73 -13.07 -12.63
CA ARG A 169 14.80 -12.09 -12.39
C ARG A 169 14.27 -10.98 -11.50
N ILE A 170 15.06 -10.51 -10.54
CA ILE A 170 14.79 -9.29 -9.77
C ILE A 170 15.83 -8.24 -10.15
N VAL A 171 15.34 -7.04 -10.52
CA VAL A 171 16.18 -5.94 -11.03
C VAL A 171 16.01 -4.73 -10.11
N ALA A 172 17.11 -4.22 -9.59
CA ALA A 172 17.10 -3.12 -8.64
C ALA A 172 18.22 -2.11 -8.90
N ALA A 173 17.91 -0.83 -8.79
CA ALA A 173 18.89 0.26 -8.84
C ALA A 173 19.92 0.19 -7.69
N GLY A 174 19.47 -0.20 -6.51
CA GLY A 174 20.29 -0.44 -5.32
C GLY A 174 20.41 -1.92 -4.98
N GLN A 175 20.60 -2.19 -3.70
CA GLN A 175 20.71 -3.57 -3.17
C GLN A 175 19.31 -4.18 -2.95
N VAL A 176 19.14 -5.43 -3.34
CA VAL A 176 17.93 -6.21 -3.05
C VAL A 176 17.87 -6.50 -1.55
N GLY A 177 16.78 -6.11 -0.90
CA GLY A 177 16.64 -6.22 0.55
C GLY A 177 17.50 -5.22 1.34
N GLY A 178 17.99 -4.14 0.72
CA GLY A 178 18.75 -3.08 1.38
C GLY A 178 18.02 -2.40 2.54
N ILE A 179 16.71 -2.57 2.62
CA ILE A 179 15.87 -2.10 3.74
C ILE A 179 16.00 -2.98 5.00
N TYR A 180 16.67 -4.13 4.95
CA TYR A 180 16.86 -5.03 6.09
C TYR A 180 18.30 -4.96 6.62
N SER A 181 18.51 -5.46 7.84
CA SER A 181 19.83 -5.60 8.40
C SER A 181 20.73 -6.50 7.53
N PRO A 182 22.07 -6.45 7.65
CA PRO A 182 22.96 -7.33 6.88
C PRO A 182 22.60 -8.81 7.03
N LYS A 183 22.20 -9.26 8.23
CA LYS A 183 21.74 -10.63 8.49
C LYS A 183 20.43 -10.96 7.78
N GLY A 184 19.48 -10.01 7.79
CA GLY A 184 18.20 -10.14 7.07
C GLY A 184 18.41 -10.23 5.57
N ARG A 185 19.22 -9.32 5.01
CA ARG A 185 19.56 -9.29 3.58
C ARG A 185 20.27 -10.57 3.14
N ALA A 186 21.23 -11.06 3.93
CA ALA A 186 21.90 -12.32 3.62
C ALA A 186 20.93 -13.51 3.59
N HIS A 187 19.89 -13.50 4.44
CA HIS A 187 18.83 -14.53 4.38
C HIS A 187 17.97 -14.39 3.12
N VAL A 188 17.53 -13.19 2.76
CA VAL A 188 16.80 -12.93 1.52
C VAL A 188 17.59 -13.44 0.31
N ARG A 189 18.89 -13.13 0.24
CA ARG A 189 19.76 -13.57 -0.86
C ARG A 189 19.81 -15.10 -0.96
N ARG A 190 20.04 -15.82 0.15
CA ARG A 190 20.03 -17.29 0.15
C ARG A 190 18.72 -17.89 -0.34
N VAL A 191 17.58 -17.24 -0.02
CA VAL A 191 16.28 -17.74 -0.50
C VAL A 191 16.12 -17.49 -1.98
N LEU A 192 16.49 -16.31 -2.48
CA LEU A 192 16.47 -16.01 -3.92
C LEU A 192 17.35 -16.99 -4.71
N ASP A 193 18.56 -17.26 -4.23
CA ASP A 193 19.50 -18.22 -4.85
C ASP A 193 18.89 -19.64 -4.84
N ARG A 194 18.31 -20.09 -3.72
CA ARG A 194 17.64 -21.39 -3.60
C ARG A 194 16.46 -21.55 -4.57
N LEU A 195 15.72 -20.46 -4.84
CA LEU A 195 14.58 -20.44 -5.76
C LEU A 195 15.00 -20.20 -7.22
N GLY A 196 16.31 -20.09 -7.50
CA GLY A 196 16.81 -19.85 -8.85
C GLY A 196 16.51 -18.45 -9.39
N VAL A 197 16.22 -17.48 -8.52
CA VAL A 197 15.96 -16.09 -8.94
C VAL A 197 17.26 -15.38 -9.25
N ALA A 198 17.43 -14.94 -10.51
CA ALA A 198 18.59 -14.16 -10.90
C ALA A 198 18.48 -12.72 -10.34
N VAL A 199 19.53 -12.23 -9.68
CA VAL A 199 19.53 -10.93 -8.99
C VAL A 199 20.44 -9.96 -9.73
N HIS A 200 19.87 -8.84 -10.18
CA HIS A 200 20.54 -7.72 -10.86
C HIS A 200 20.46 -6.48 -9.96
N GLU A 201 21.54 -6.21 -9.23
CA GLU A 201 21.73 -5.03 -8.38
C GLU A 201 22.54 -3.95 -9.11
N GLY A 202 22.38 -2.67 -8.72
CA GLY A 202 23.03 -1.55 -9.38
C GLY A 202 22.53 -1.30 -10.81
N ALA A 203 21.42 -1.89 -11.17
CA ALA A 203 20.81 -1.86 -12.49
C ALA A 203 19.57 -0.95 -12.49
N THR A 204 19.77 0.34 -12.72
CA THR A 204 18.65 1.29 -12.86
C THR A 204 17.99 1.07 -14.21
N VAL A 205 16.68 0.80 -14.21
CA VAL A 205 15.90 0.67 -15.46
C VAL A 205 15.74 2.05 -16.08
N THR A 206 16.15 2.18 -17.34
CA THR A 206 16.08 3.42 -18.13
C THR A 206 15.00 3.38 -19.21
N GLU A 207 14.56 2.16 -19.60
CA GLU A 207 13.48 1.93 -20.56
C GLU A 207 12.89 0.54 -20.34
N VAL A 208 11.61 0.38 -20.57
CA VAL A 208 10.92 -0.92 -20.67
C VAL A 208 10.49 -1.13 -22.12
N THR A 209 10.82 -2.29 -22.68
CA THR A 209 10.48 -2.67 -24.05
C THR A 209 9.57 -3.91 -24.05
N PRO A 210 8.94 -4.27 -25.19
CA PRO A 210 8.13 -5.50 -25.28
C PRO A 210 8.89 -6.78 -24.95
N ASP A 211 10.21 -6.79 -25.11
CA ASP A 211 11.12 -7.93 -24.97
C ASP A 211 12.05 -7.82 -23.76
N GLY A 212 11.92 -6.78 -22.92
CA GLY A 212 12.71 -6.68 -21.70
C GLY A 212 12.93 -5.28 -21.16
N LEU A 213 14.12 -5.09 -20.58
CA LEU A 213 14.53 -3.87 -19.89
C LEU A 213 15.85 -3.37 -20.45
N ARG A 214 15.98 -2.07 -20.61
CA ARG A 214 17.27 -1.40 -20.73
C ARG A 214 17.65 -0.86 -19.36
N THR A 215 18.87 -1.11 -18.95
CA THR A 215 19.37 -0.66 -17.65
C THR A 215 20.75 -0.03 -17.77
N THR A 216 21.16 0.69 -16.72
CA THR A 216 22.53 1.23 -16.63
C THR A 216 23.62 0.16 -16.62
N ALA A 217 23.26 -1.10 -16.34
CA ALA A 217 24.17 -2.25 -16.33
C ALA A 217 24.08 -3.12 -17.59
N GLY A 218 23.31 -2.66 -18.60
CA GLY A 218 23.07 -3.37 -19.85
C GLY A 218 21.62 -3.87 -20.01
N PRO A 219 21.30 -4.51 -21.14
CA PRO A 219 19.97 -5.03 -21.40
C PRO A 219 19.67 -6.29 -20.57
N ILE A 220 18.40 -6.48 -20.24
CA ILE A 220 17.89 -7.65 -19.54
C ILE A 220 16.63 -8.12 -20.26
N ASP A 221 16.69 -9.31 -20.88
CA ASP A 221 15.54 -9.89 -21.58
C ASP A 221 14.46 -10.30 -20.60
N ALA A 222 13.20 -10.02 -20.95
CA ALA A 222 12.02 -10.44 -20.19
C ALA A 222 10.78 -10.51 -21.11
N ASP A 223 10.07 -11.63 -21.06
CA ASP A 223 8.79 -11.83 -21.75
C ASP A 223 7.63 -11.18 -20.96
N LEU A 224 7.84 -10.94 -19.67
CA LEU A 224 6.87 -10.30 -18.79
C LEU A 224 7.60 -9.43 -17.74
N THR A 225 7.24 -8.17 -17.65
CA THR A 225 7.80 -7.24 -16.65
C THR A 225 6.75 -6.88 -15.59
N VAL A 226 7.09 -7.05 -14.32
CA VAL A 226 6.29 -6.60 -13.16
C VAL A 226 7.03 -5.45 -12.48
N TRP A 227 6.36 -4.31 -12.35
CA TRP A 227 6.93 -3.10 -11.77
C TRP A 227 6.54 -2.95 -10.31
N ALA A 228 7.53 -2.99 -9.43
CA ALA A 228 7.42 -2.84 -7.98
C ALA A 228 8.49 -1.88 -7.42
N ALA A 229 8.97 -0.95 -8.26
CA ALA A 229 10.15 -0.13 -7.97
C ALA A 229 9.91 1.03 -7.00
N SER A 230 8.69 1.50 -6.85
CA SER A 230 8.33 2.56 -5.90
C SER A 230 6.83 2.80 -5.88
N MET A 231 6.39 3.62 -4.93
CA MET A 231 5.03 4.11 -4.82
C MET A 231 5.04 5.64 -4.70
N GLU A 232 4.04 6.27 -5.27
CA GLU A 232 3.74 7.70 -5.13
C GLU A 232 2.32 7.89 -4.59
N PRO A 233 2.01 8.97 -3.86
CA PRO A 233 0.66 9.24 -3.38
C PRO A 233 -0.28 9.47 -4.57
N HIS A 234 -1.59 9.25 -4.33
CA HIS A 234 -2.59 9.61 -5.33
C HIS A 234 -2.59 11.13 -5.54
N PRO A 235 -2.57 11.65 -6.78
CA PRO A 235 -2.33 13.07 -7.05
C PRO A 235 -3.48 14.00 -6.68
N LEU A 236 -4.69 13.47 -6.47
CA LEU A 236 -5.91 14.25 -6.26
C LEU A 236 -5.79 15.27 -5.11
N ALA A 237 -5.00 14.98 -4.06
CA ALA A 237 -4.77 15.92 -2.96
C ALA A 237 -4.01 17.18 -3.44
N ALA A 238 -2.96 17.00 -4.21
CA ALA A 238 -2.17 18.09 -4.78
C ALA A 238 -2.94 18.84 -5.87
N GLU A 239 -3.65 18.12 -6.72
CA GLU A 239 -4.49 18.69 -7.80
C GLU A 239 -5.62 19.56 -7.24
N ALA A 240 -6.17 19.20 -6.08
CA ALA A 240 -7.19 19.99 -5.38
C ALA A 240 -6.62 21.19 -4.60
N GLY A 241 -5.29 21.35 -4.52
CA GLY A 241 -4.65 22.48 -3.84
C GLY A 241 -4.39 22.26 -2.35
N LEU A 242 -4.46 21.02 -1.82
CA LEU A 242 -3.94 20.74 -0.49
C LEU A 242 -2.43 20.97 -0.46
N ALA A 243 -1.92 21.53 0.64
CA ALA A 243 -0.48 21.67 0.84
C ALA A 243 0.18 20.28 0.90
N VAL A 244 1.21 20.06 0.07
CA VAL A 244 1.90 18.77 -0.06
C VAL A 244 3.41 18.92 0.15
N ASP A 245 4.07 17.80 0.48
CA ASP A 245 5.53 17.71 0.51
C ASP A 245 6.11 17.51 -0.91
N GLU A 246 7.43 17.47 -1.03
CA GLU A 246 8.16 17.26 -2.30
C GLU A 246 7.81 15.93 -2.99
N ARG A 247 7.21 14.98 -2.27
CA ARG A 247 6.76 13.68 -2.79
C ARG A 247 5.27 13.68 -3.14
N GLY A 248 4.57 14.82 -3.01
CA GLY A 248 3.14 14.95 -3.28
C GLY A 248 2.23 14.43 -2.16
N ARG A 249 2.76 14.12 -0.96
CA ARG A 249 1.96 13.71 0.19
C ARG A 249 1.41 14.94 0.90
N ALA A 250 0.12 14.93 1.25
CA ALA A 250 -0.49 16.04 1.94
C ALA A 250 0.13 16.28 3.34
N LEU A 251 0.49 17.52 3.61
CA LEU A 251 1.00 17.97 4.91
C LEU A 251 -0.15 17.97 5.92
N VAL A 252 0.07 17.36 7.07
CA VAL A 252 -0.95 17.24 8.12
C VAL A 252 -0.41 17.67 9.48
N ASP A 253 -1.33 18.12 10.33
CA ASP A 253 -1.07 18.40 11.73
C ASP A 253 -0.99 17.12 12.57
N ASP A 254 -0.79 17.26 13.89
CA ASP A 254 -0.73 16.14 14.84
C ASP A 254 -2.07 15.42 15.05
N HIS A 255 -3.17 15.95 14.52
CA HIS A 255 -4.48 15.32 14.46
C HIS A 255 -4.81 14.78 13.06
N LEU A 256 -3.83 14.69 12.18
CA LEU A 256 -3.95 14.22 10.78
C LEU A 256 -4.94 15.05 9.95
N ARG A 257 -5.12 16.35 10.30
CA ARG A 257 -5.86 17.31 9.48
C ARG A 257 -4.90 17.99 8.52
N SER A 258 -5.35 18.25 7.30
CA SER A 258 -4.58 19.05 6.36
C SER A 258 -4.25 20.41 6.98
N VAL A 259 -2.99 20.84 6.86
CA VAL A 259 -2.55 22.14 7.36
C VAL A 259 -3.15 23.31 6.60
N SER A 260 -3.63 23.08 5.37
CA SER A 260 -4.30 24.10 4.54
C SER A 260 -5.81 24.07 4.63
N HIS A 261 -6.43 22.93 4.99
CA HIS A 261 -7.90 22.74 5.06
C HIS A 261 -8.24 21.86 6.27
N PRO A 262 -8.57 22.45 7.44
CA PRO A 262 -8.75 21.72 8.70
C PRO A 262 -9.96 20.77 8.75
N ASP A 263 -10.90 20.91 7.84
CA ASP A 263 -12.06 20.01 7.64
C ASP A 263 -11.71 18.74 6.85
N VAL A 264 -10.48 18.67 6.31
CA VAL A 264 -9.95 17.52 5.55
C VAL A 264 -8.92 16.78 6.38
N HIS A 265 -9.20 15.54 6.74
CA HIS A 265 -8.20 14.61 7.27
C HIS A 265 -7.54 13.85 6.13
N VAL A 266 -6.21 13.69 6.18
CA VAL A 266 -5.48 12.86 5.21
C VAL A 266 -4.79 11.74 5.94
N VAL A 267 -4.97 10.50 5.48
CA VAL A 267 -4.49 9.29 6.14
C VAL A 267 -3.89 8.27 5.18
N GLY A 268 -3.02 7.43 5.70
CA GLY A 268 -2.34 6.39 4.93
C GLY A 268 -1.18 6.95 4.09
N ASP A 269 -0.91 6.31 2.98
CA ASP A 269 0.25 6.65 2.13
C ASP A 269 0.15 8.05 1.50
N ALA A 270 -1.05 8.63 1.45
CA ALA A 270 -1.30 9.98 0.92
C ALA A 270 -0.87 11.10 1.89
N ALA A 271 -0.60 10.80 3.16
CA ALA A 271 -0.27 11.77 4.19
C ALA A 271 1.23 11.81 4.52
N ALA A 272 1.79 13.01 4.66
CA ALA A 272 3.14 13.25 5.20
C ALA A 272 3.06 13.39 6.72
N VAL A 273 2.97 12.28 7.42
CA VAL A 273 2.84 12.27 8.90
C VAL A 273 4.21 12.24 9.56
N THR A 274 4.49 13.22 10.41
CA THR A 274 5.70 13.25 11.23
C THR A 274 5.33 13.07 12.71
N VAL A 275 6.00 12.15 13.39
CA VAL A 275 5.76 11.83 14.80
C VAL A 275 7.01 12.18 15.62
N PRO A 276 6.88 12.93 16.73
CA PRO A 276 8.01 13.26 17.58
C PRO A 276 8.78 12.02 18.05
N GLY A 277 10.11 12.03 17.92
CA GLY A 277 10.99 10.93 18.28
C GLY A 277 10.96 9.70 17.34
N VAL A 278 10.17 9.77 16.26
CA VAL A 278 10.09 8.72 15.22
C VAL A 278 10.51 9.26 13.86
N GLY A 279 10.15 10.51 13.55
CA GLY A 279 10.38 11.13 12.24
C GLY A 279 9.17 10.98 11.33
N THR A 280 9.40 11.20 10.02
CA THR A 280 8.37 11.08 8.99
C THR A 280 8.08 9.61 8.68
N LEU A 281 6.81 9.22 8.82
CA LEU A 281 6.40 7.84 8.62
C LEU A 281 6.51 7.42 7.15
N ARG A 282 6.98 6.18 6.95
CA ARG A 282 7.00 5.57 5.61
C ARG A 282 5.61 5.10 5.19
N MET A 283 5.38 5.03 3.89
CA MET A 283 4.19 4.37 3.32
C MET A 283 4.16 2.90 3.73
N GLY A 284 3.00 2.41 4.16
CA GLY A 284 2.86 1.02 4.56
C GLY A 284 1.55 0.69 5.27
N CYS A 285 1.22 -0.60 5.30
CA CYS A 285 -0.04 -1.07 5.86
C CYS A 285 -0.19 -0.78 7.37
N ALA A 286 0.89 -0.87 8.15
CA ALA A 286 0.85 -0.65 9.61
C ALA A 286 0.59 0.82 9.94
N THR A 287 1.28 1.74 9.26
CA THR A 287 1.08 3.19 9.39
C THR A 287 -0.32 3.60 8.94
N ALA A 288 -0.75 3.10 7.76
CA ALA A 288 -2.07 3.39 7.23
C ALA A 288 -3.21 2.91 8.16
N LEU A 289 -3.10 1.68 8.68
CA LEU A 289 -4.08 1.12 9.60
C LEU A 289 -4.20 1.96 10.89
N SER A 290 -3.05 2.32 11.48
CA SER A 290 -3.01 3.11 12.72
C SER A 290 -3.56 4.52 12.54
N GLN A 291 -3.24 5.18 11.43
CA GLN A 291 -3.76 6.51 11.09
C GLN A 291 -5.28 6.49 10.90
N GLY A 292 -5.81 5.52 10.14
CA GLY A 292 -7.24 5.39 9.95
C GLY A 292 -7.99 5.07 11.25
N GLN A 293 -7.45 4.19 12.09
CA GLN A 293 -8.03 3.91 13.41
C GLN A 293 -8.04 5.14 14.32
N TYR A 294 -6.98 5.94 14.26
CA TYR A 294 -6.88 7.18 15.03
C TYR A 294 -7.93 8.19 14.58
N VAL A 295 -8.01 8.51 13.26
CA VAL A 295 -9.01 9.45 12.74
C VAL A 295 -10.43 8.95 13.03
N GLY A 296 -10.67 7.65 12.90
CA GLY A 296 -11.95 7.06 13.28
C GLY A 296 -12.32 7.26 14.76
N LYS A 297 -11.35 7.20 15.69
CA LYS A 297 -11.56 7.48 17.11
C LYS A 297 -11.74 8.98 17.37
N LEU A 298 -10.98 9.82 16.66
CA LEU A 298 -11.07 11.28 16.77
C LEU A 298 -12.46 11.76 16.37
N LEU A 299 -12.95 11.33 15.21
CA LEU A 299 -14.27 11.69 14.71
C LEU A 299 -15.42 11.12 15.57
N ASP A 300 -15.22 9.94 16.17
CA ASP A 300 -16.17 9.34 17.13
C ASP A 300 -16.10 10.00 18.55
N GLY A 301 -15.18 10.94 18.77
CA GLY A 301 -15.00 11.63 20.06
C GLY A 301 -14.38 10.77 21.15
N ARG A 302 -13.73 9.64 20.78
CA ARG A 302 -13.05 8.73 21.74
C ARG A 302 -11.60 9.11 22.02
N THR A 303 -11.06 10.08 21.33
CA THR A 303 -9.75 10.66 21.61
C THR A 303 -9.72 12.12 21.22
N THR A 304 -8.94 12.90 21.95
CA THR A 304 -8.55 14.28 21.66
C THR A 304 -7.02 14.42 21.67
N GLU A 305 -6.31 13.31 21.98
CA GLU A 305 -4.87 13.30 22.05
C GLU A 305 -4.26 13.32 20.63
N PRO A 306 -3.07 13.91 20.45
CA PRO A 306 -2.33 13.86 19.21
C PRO A 306 -2.06 12.43 18.73
N PHE A 307 -1.90 12.27 17.41
CA PHE A 307 -1.53 11.00 16.83
C PHE A 307 -0.13 10.57 17.27
N SER A 308 0.00 9.33 17.68
CA SER A 308 1.27 8.73 18.03
C SER A 308 1.46 7.38 17.34
N PHE A 309 2.70 7.07 16.99
CA PHE A 309 3.05 5.81 16.35
C PHE A 309 4.48 5.40 16.74
N ARG A 310 4.74 4.10 16.77
CA ARG A 310 6.07 3.55 16.95
C ARG A 310 6.21 2.31 16.10
N TYR A 311 7.33 2.20 15.39
CA TYR A 311 7.66 0.98 14.69
C TYR A 311 8.08 -0.13 15.68
N ALA A 312 7.95 -1.37 15.27
CA ALA A 312 8.39 -2.54 16.03
C ALA A 312 9.05 -3.59 15.13
N VAL A 313 8.48 -3.78 13.93
CA VAL A 313 8.92 -4.82 13.01
C VAL A 313 8.79 -4.38 11.55
N GLN A 314 9.63 -4.99 10.71
CA GLN A 314 9.44 -5.08 9.26
C GLN A 314 9.40 -6.56 8.90
N CYS A 315 8.57 -6.95 7.95
CA CYS A 315 8.45 -8.35 7.58
C CYS A 315 8.22 -8.51 6.08
N VAL A 316 8.70 -9.64 5.53
CA VAL A 316 8.54 -10.00 4.13
C VAL A 316 8.30 -11.50 4.00
N SER A 317 7.42 -11.89 3.09
CA SER A 317 7.26 -13.29 2.68
C SER A 317 8.36 -13.67 1.69
N LEU A 318 8.85 -14.89 1.79
CA LEU A 318 9.89 -15.42 0.90
C LEU A 318 9.40 -16.74 0.29
N GLY A 319 8.32 -16.63 -0.51
CA GLY A 319 7.51 -17.76 -0.93
C GLY A 319 6.67 -18.33 0.21
N ARG A 320 6.16 -19.55 0.05
CA ARG A 320 5.25 -20.21 1.03
C ARG A 320 5.94 -20.86 2.21
N ARG A 321 7.23 -21.15 2.08
CA ARG A 321 7.97 -21.96 3.07
C ARG A 321 8.86 -21.13 3.98
N ASP A 322 9.07 -19.86 3.64
CA ASP A 322 10.04 -19.00 4.32
C ASP A 322 9.50 -17.58 4.51
N GLY A 323 10.13 -16.83 5.40
CA GLY A 323 9.83 -15.43 5.66
C GLY A 323 10.89 -14.80 6.54
N LEU A 324 10.90 -13.48 6.55
CA LEU A 324 11.77 -12.67 7.39
C LEU A 324 10.91 -11.72 8.23
N LEU A 325 11.17 -11.71 9.55
CA LEU A 325 10.74 -10.67 10.47
C LEU A 325 11.98 -9.99 11.04
N GLN A 326 12.17 -8.74 10.71
CA GLN A 326 13.22 -7.86 11.22
C GLN A 326 12.66 -7.03 12.38
N LEU A 327 13.26 -7.12 13.57
CA LEU A 327 12.95 -6.20 14.65
C LEU A 327 13.57 -4.83 14.36
N VAL A 328 12.83 -3.77 14.68
CA VAL A 328 13.28 -2.39 14.55
C VAL A 328 13.09 -1.61 15.84
N HIS A 329 13.76 -0.47 15.96
CA HIS A 329 13.50 0.52 16.99
C HIS A 329 12.21 1.31 16.69
N ALA A 330 11.79 2.14 17.62
CA ALA A 330 10.59 2.96 17.45
C ALA A 330 10.67 3.92 16.24
N ASP A 331 11.86 4.33 15.87
CA ASP A 331 12.20 5.20 14.74
C ASP A 331 12.47 4.45 13.41
N ASP A 332 12.11 3.16 13.35
CA ASP A 332 12.33 2.26 12.21
C ASP A 332 13.81 1.87 11.96
N SER A 333 14.76 2.30 12.79
CA SER A 333 16.15 1.87 12.68
C SER A 333 16.30 0.38 13.03
N MET A 334 17.22 -0.31 12.32
CA MET A 334 17.33 -1.77 12.38
C MET A 334 17.95 -2.27 13.68
N LYS A 335 17.30 -3.25 14.32
CA LYS A 335 17.93 -4.07 15.37
C LYS A 335 18.69 -5.25 14.73
N PRO A 336 19.71 -5.81 15.39
CA PRO A 336 20.43 -6.97 14.86
C PRO A 336 19.58 -8.25 14.84
N THR A 337 18.44 -8.26 15.54
CA THR A 337 17.60 -9.45 15.70
C THR A 337 16.66 -9.63 14.52
N VAL A 338 16.74 -10.81 13.90
CA VAL A 338 15.84 -11.25 12.83
C VAL A 338 15.33 -12.66 13.11
N PHE A 339 14.08 -12.91 12.72
CA PHE A 339 13.49 -14.24 12.67
C PHE A 339 13.31 -14.63 11.21
N THR A 340 13.78 -15.82 10.84
CA THR A 340 13.82 -16.30 9.46
C THR A 340 13.22 -17.69 9.34
N GLY A 341 13.02 -18.17 8.12
CA GLY A 341 12.46 -19.51 7.87
C GLY A 341 11.01 -19.61 8.34
N THR A 342 10.67 -20.74 8.94
CA THR A 342 9.31 -21.01 9.45
C THR A 342 8.89 -20.01 10.52
N ALA A 343 9.78 -19.57 11.42
CA ALA A 343 9.46 -18.59 12.45
C ALA A 343 9.11 -17.23 11.83
N GLY A 344 9.90 -16.73 10.87
CA GLY A 344 9.61 -15.50 10.14
C GLY A 344 8.30 -15.59 9.36
N ARG A 345 8.05 -16.71 8.69
CA ARG A 345 6.81 -16.98 7.95
C ARG A 345 5.58 -16.95 8.86
N LEU A 346 5.61 -17.64 10.01
CA LEU A 346 4.48 -17.67 10.95
C LEU A 346 4.23 -16.29 11.55
N ALA A 347 5.27 -15.56 11.93
CA ALA A 347 5.15 -14.20 12.43
C ALA A 347 4.51 -13.27 11.38
N LYS A 348 4.96 -13.31 10.12
CA LYS A 348 4.35 -12.55 9.02
C LYS A 348 2.87 -12.94 8.83
N ALA A 349 2.53 -14.23 8.84
CA ALA A 349 1.16 -14.69 8.70
C ALA A 349 0.26 -14.17 9.83
N GLY A 350 0.76 -14.16 11.06
CA GLY A 350 0.06 -13.59 12.22
C GLY A 350 -0.20 -12.09 12.05
N ILE A 351 0.80 -11.31 11.63
CA ILE A 351 0.65 -9.87 11.35
C ILE A 351 -0.42 -9.62 10.29
N VAL A 352 -0.36 -10.34 9.18
CA VAL A 352 -1.34 -10.19 8.09
C VAL A 352 -2.75 -10.55 8.54
N SER A 353 -2.90 -11.59 9.36
CA SER A 353 -4.19 -11.96 9.96
C SER A 353 -4.72 -10.89 10.91
N ALA A 354 -3.85 -10.27 11.71
CA ALA A 354 -4.22 -9.17 12.60
C ALA A 354 -4.69 -7.94 11.81
N VAL A 355 -4.03 -7.59 10.69
CA VAL A 355 -4.46 -6.51 9.80
C VAL A 355 -5.88 -6.79 9.28
N LEU A 356 -6.15 -7.99 8.79
CA LEU A 356 -7.49 -8.35 8.29
C LEU A 356 -8.54 -8.35 9.41
N SER A 357 -8.20 -8.80 10.60
CA SER A 357 -9.10 -8.77 11.77
C SER A 357 -9.46 -7.35 12.18
N ALA A 358 -8.52 -6.41 12.09
CA ALA A 358 -8.77 -5.00 12.38
C ALA A 358 -9.73 -4.34 11.35
N LEU A 359 -9.86 -4.92 10.16
CA LEU A 359 -10.81 -4.46 9.13
C LEU A 359 -12.21 -5.07 9.28
N LYS A 360 -12.37 -6.15 10.04
CA LYS A 360 -13.66 -6.79 10.36
C LYS A 360 -14.32 -6.14 11.58
#